data_ec7f32d7c828daf3a0c690e8b24f5126
#
_entry.id   ec7f32d7c828daf3a0c690e8b24f5126
#
_cell.length_a   1.000
_cell.length_b   1.000
_cell.length_c   1.000
_cell.angle_alpha   90.00
_cell.angle_beta   90.00
_cell.angle_gamma   90.00
#
_symmetry.space_group_name_H-M   'P 1'
#
loop_
_entity.id
_entity.type
_entity.pdbx_description
1 polymer ?
#
loop_
_entity_poly.entity_id
_entity_poly.type
_entity_poly.pdbx_seq_one_letter_code
_entity_poly.pdbx_strand_id
1 'polypeptide(L)'
;YARHNGRFHYWEGAVVEHDPCAVLVRKALFIDEGILVGCDEAHCTGSHQLTSLFHFDPQLELEALAEEGADDAYGDLGVRYSVRRAGEEVAVFCTEGDCTVEEGECSLDYNQLSTQRVAKVASGFTDSAARLWCVAPAGVRVEDAQVWRNADEAVGRDLASALRITTRDGSVYTVAFFHREAYSGVKAFALEGVS
;
A
#
# COMPACT_ATOMS: atom_id res chain seq x y z
N TYR A 1 16.88 -3.36 3.35
CA TYR A 1 17.02 -2.54 4.57
C TYR A 1 15.86 -2.84 5.53
N ALA A 2 16.13 -2.98 6.81
CA ALA A 2 15.10 -3.21 7.82
C ALA A 2 15.44 -2.43 9.10
N ARG A 3 14.43 -1.91 9.77
CA ARG A 3 14.53 -1.27 11.10
C ARG A 3 13.34 -1.65 11.97
N HIS A 4 13.62 -1.71 13.27
CA HIS A 4 12.62 -1.94 14.30
C HIS A 4 12.76 -0.83 15.36
N ASN A 5 11.63 -0.28 15.77
CA ASN A 5 11.54 0.71 16.82
C ASN A 5 10.25 0.51 17.65
N GLY A 6 10.35 -0.23 18.76
CA GLY A 6 9.20 -0.53 19.60
C GLY A 6 8.08 -1.21 18.82
N ARG A 7 6.98 -0.50 18.58
CA ARG A 7 5.76 -0.97 17.89
C ARG A 7 5.82 -0.92 16.36
N PHE A 8 6.92 -0.42 15.79
CA PHE A 8 7.04 -0.18 14.36
C PHE A 8 8.15 -1.05 13.76
N HIS A 9 7.82 -1.78 12.70
CA HIS A 9 8.76 -2.62 11.96
C HIS A 9 8.76 -2.19 10.50
N TYR A 10 9.85 -1.59 10.06
CA TYR A 10 10.01 -1.10 8.69
C TYR A 10 10.98 -1.97 7.91
N TRP A 11 10.66 -2.21 6.65
CA TRP A 11 11.57 -2.81 5.68
C TRP A 11 11.40 -2.20 4.29
N GLU A 12 12.45 -2.29 3.52
CA GLU A 12 12.53 -1.81 2.14
C GLU A 12 13.36 -2.78 1.32
N GLY A 13 12.88 -3.08 0.11
CA GLY A 13 13.57 -3.89 -0.89
C GLY A 13 13.45 -3.27 -2.25
N ALA A 14 14.48 -3.43 -3.08
CA ALA A 14 14.48 -2.98 -4.46
C ALA A 14 14.92 -4.10 -5.40
N VAL A 15 14.32 -4.12 -6.58
CA VAL A 15 14.70 -5.01 -7.70
C VAL A 15 14.99 -4.14 -8.91
N VAL A 16 16.07 -4.47 -9.62
CA VAL A 16 16.42 -3.84 -10.90
C VAL A 16 16.10 -4.82 -12.02
N GLU A 17 15.15 -4.43 -12.85
CA GLU A 17 14.83 -5.12 -14.09
C GLU A 17 15.70 -4.56 -15.22
N HIS A 18 16.19 -5.43 -16.10
CA HIS A 18 17.08 -5.01 -17.20
C HIS A 18 16.36 -4.80 -18.53
N ASP A 19 15.19 -5.39 -18.70
CA ASP A 19 14.37 -5.24 -19.91
C ASP A 19 12.87 -5.32 -19.54
N PRO A 20 12.15 -4.20 -19.49
CA PRO A 20 12.65 -2.81 -19.61
C PRO A 20 13.55 -2.43 -18.44
N CYS A 21 14.47 -1.46 -18.64
CA CYS A 21 15.28 -0.96 -17.53
C CYS A 21 14.39 -0.24 -16.50
N ALA A 22 14.08 -0.91 -15.43
CA ALA A 22 13.20 -0.43 -14.38
C ALA A 22 13.79 -0.69 -12.99
N VAL A 23 13.52 0.21 -12.06
CA VAL A 23 13.76 -0.01 -10.63
C VAL A 23 12.41 -0.10 -9.95
N LEU A 24 12.16 -1.25 -9.33
CA LEU A 24 10.97 -1.49 -8.52
C LEU A 24 11.36 -1.48 -7.05
N VAL A 25 10.67 -0.70 -6.25
CA VAL A 25 10.91 -0.59 -4.80
C VAL A 25 9.63 -0.92 -4.06
N ARG A 26 9.71 -1.80 -3.05
CA ARG A 26 8.64 -2.00 -2.08
C ARG A 26 9.13 -1.58 -0.70
N LYS A 27 8.39 -0.67 -0.10
CA LYS A 27 8.54 -0.25 1.29
C LYS A 27 7.36 -0.76 2.08
N ALA A 28 7.58 -1.19 3.31
CA ALA A 28 6.49 -1.63 4.17
C ALA A 28 6.79 -1.31 5.64
N LEU A 29 5.73 -0.93 6.35
CA LEU A 29 5.72 -0.64 7.76
C LEU A 29 4.62 -1.47 8.43
N PHE A 30 5.00 -2.36 9.32
CA PHE A 30 4.07 -3.07 10.21
C PHE A 30 3.97 -2.33 11.54
N ILE A 31 2.74 -2.14 12.00
CA ILE A 31 2.37 -1.56 13.29
C ILE A 31 1.77 -2.69 14.14
N ASP A 32 2.16 -2.81 15.39
CA ASP A 32 1.80 -3.94 16.28
C ASP A 32 0.29 -4.15 16.46
N GLU A 33 -0.56 -3.18 16.08
CA GLU A 33 -2.02 -3.32 16.02
C GLU A 33 -2.52 -4.21 14.85
N GLY A 34 -1.62 -4.87 14.15
CA GLY A 34 -1.93 -5.72 13.00
C GLY A 34 -2.15 -4.93 11.71
N ILE A 35 -1.64 -3.71 11.63
CA ILE A 35 -1.75 -2.85 10.46
C ILE A 35 -0.45 -2.93 9.66
N LEU A 36 -0.56 -3.24 8.37
CA LEU A 36 0.56 -3.26 7.44
C LEU A 36 0.34 -2.18 6.39
N VAL A 37 1.22 -1.19 6.35
CA VAL A 37 1.20 -0.11 5.36
C VAL A 37 2.36 -0.28 4.41
N GLY A 38 2.12 -0.12 3.13
CA GLY A 38 3.19 -0.23 2.16
C GLY A 38 3.09 0.76 1.00
N CYS A 39 4.20 0.85 0.29
CA CYS A 39 4.33 1.62 -0.93
C CYS A 39 5.09 0.81 -1.98
N ASP A 40 4.49 0.66 -3.15
CA ASP A 40 5.12 0.11 -4.34
C ASP A 40 5.52 1.25 -5.25
N GLU A 41 6.81 1.38 -5.55
CA GLU A 41 7.35 2.39 -6.44
C GLU A 41 7.90 1.72 -7.70
N ALA A 42 7.70 2.38 -8.84
CA ALA A 42 8.29 2.01 -10.12
C ALA A 42 8.97 3.22 -10.75
N HIS A 43 10.18 3.01 -11.25
CA HIS A 43 10.95 4.02 -11.98
C HIS A 43 11.44 3.40 -13.27
N CYS A 44 10.90 3.88 -14.41
CA CYS A 44 11.22 3.34 -15.74
C CYS A 44 10.86 4.40 -16.79
N THR A 45 11.72 4.66 -17.74
CA THR A 45 11.47 5.67 -18.80
C THR A 45 10.35 5.21 -19.73
N GLY A 46 9.38 6.10 -20.00
CA GLY A 46 8.26 5.86 -20.90
C GLY A 46 6.97 5.40 -20.18
N SER A 47 6.02 4.90 -20.97
CA SER A 47 4.71 4.49 -20.46
C SER A 47 4.68 3.00 -20.15
N HIS A 48 4.29 2.65 -18.93
CA HIS A 48 4.27 1.30 -18.39
C HIS A 48 3.04 1.05 -17.54
N GLN A 49 2.89 -0.16 -17.01
CA GLN A 49 1.88 -0.53 -16.05
C GLN A 49 2.55 -1.00 -14.74
N LEU A 50 2.16 -0.42 -13.62
CA LEU A 50 2.49 -0.91 -12.29
C LEU A 50 1.41 -1.88 -11.83
N THR A 51 1.81 -3.10 -11.50
CA THR A 51 0.92 -4.12 -10.96
C THR A 51 1.40 -4.54 -9.58
N SER A 52 0.55 -4.35 -8.57
CA SER A 52 0.75 -4.84 -7.21
C SER A 52 -0.04 -6.13 -7.02
N LEU A 53 0.63 -7.19 -6.58
CA LEU A 53 0.02 -8.49 -6.30
C LEU A 53 0.04 -8.76 -4.80
N PHE A 54 -1.13 -9.16 -4.27
CA PHE A 54 -1.28 -9.58 -2.88
C PHE A 54 -1.70 -11.05 -2.86
N HIS A 55 -0.79 -11.88 -2.38
CA HIS A 55 -0.97 -13.31 -2.24
C HIS A 55 -1.47 -13.61 -0.83
N PHE A 56 -2.59 -14.29 -0.74
CA PHE A 56 -3.18 -14.70 0.53
C PHE A 56 -3.17 -16.22 0.66
N ASP A 57 -3.22 -16.70 1.91
CA ASP A 57 -3.37 -18.12 2.19
C ASP A 57 -4.56 -18.70 1.41
N PRO A 58 -4.44 -19.87 0.76
CA PRO A 58 -5.53 -20.51 0.00
C PRO A 58 -6.82 -20.74 0.79
N GLN A 59 -6.74 -20.78 2.12
CA GLN A 59 -7.90 -20.97 3.00
C GLN A 59 -8.68 -19.68 3.28
N LEU A 60 -8.20 -18.53 2.78
CA LEU A 60 -8.87 -17.25 2.96
C LEU A 60 -9.88 -17.00 1.86
N GLU A 61 -11.02 -16.46 2.24
CA GLU A 61 -12.01 -15.91 1.30
C GLU A 61 -11.58 -14.52 0.88
N LEU A 62 -11.36 -14.32 -0.40
CA LEU A 62 -10.95 -13.04 -0.98
C LEU A 62 -12.04 -12.54 -1.92
N GLU A 63 -12.51 -11.33 -1.68
CA GLU A 63 -13.52 -10.64 -2.47
C GLU A 63 -13.04 -9.25 -2.87
N ALA A 64 -13.12 -8.92 -4.17
CA ALA A 64 -12.93 -7.56 -4.65
C ALA A 64 -14.20 -6.76 -4.38
N LEU A 65 -14.04 -5.58 -3.81
CA LEU A 65 -15.15 -4.67 -3.54
C LEU A 65 -15.28 -3.65 -4.67
N ALA A 66 -16.51 -3.39 -5.12
CA ALA A 66 -16.77 -2.39 -6.13
C ALA A 66 -16.46 -0.98 -5.59
N GLU A 67 -16.04 -0.07 -6.49
CA GLU A 67 -15.76 1.33 -6.13
C GLU A 67 -17.02 2.10 -5.70
N GLU A 68 -18.20 1.65 -6.17
CA GLU A 68 -19.49 2.26 -5.84
C GLU A 68 -19.93 1.81 -4.44
N GLY A 69 -19.70 2.67 -3.46
CA GLY A 69 -20.17 2.47 -2.09
C GLY A 69 -19.04 2.38 -1.06
N ALA A 70 -17.98 3.17 -1.22
CA ALA A 70 -17.08 3.41 -0.11
C ALA A 70 -17.93 3.84 1.10
N ASP A 71 -18.20 2.89 1.99
CA ASP A 71 -18.91 3.15 3.23
C ASP A 71 -18.08 4.21 3.97
N ASP A 72 -18.72 5.31 4.39
CA ASP A 72 -18.08 6.37 5.19
C ASP A 72 -17.30 5.81 6.40
N ALA A 73 -17.60 4.57 6.78
CA ALA A 73 -16.91 3.83 7.84
C ALA A 73 -15.43 3.57 7.56
N TYR A 74 -15.00 3.52 6.28
CA TYR A 74 -13.63 3.13 5.90
C TYR A 74 -12.75 4.31 5.46
N GLY A 75 -13.28 5.51 5.32
CA GLY A 75 -12.55 6.69 4.83
C GLY A 75 -12.59 6.84 3.31
N ASP A 76 -11.92 7.87 2.80
CA ASP A 76 -11.95 8.28 1.39
C ASP A 76 -11.11 7.40 0.45
N LEU A 77 -10.23 6.55 0.99
CA LEU A 77 -9.46 5.59 0.19
C LEU A 77 -10.27 4.40 -0.30
N GLY A 78 -11.41 4.13 0.32
CA GLY A 78 -12.25 2.98 0.03
C GLY A 78 -11.57 1.63 0.33
N VAL A 79 -12.37 0.60 0.53
CA VAL A 79 -11.88 -0.78 0.65
C VAL A 79 -11.89 -1.39 -0.75
N ARG A 80 -10.76 -1.94 -1.17
CA ARG A 80 -10.62 -2.60 -2.48
C ARG A 80 -10.84 -4.09 -2.41
N TYR A 81 -10.45 -4.72 -1.29
CA TYR A 81 -10.63 -6.15 -1.06
C TYR A 81 -11.01 -6.42 0.39
N SER A 82 -11.91 -7.37 0.58
CA SER A 82 -12.19 -8.01 1.86
C SER A 82 -11.54 -9.40 1.88
N VAL A 83 -10.87 -9.72 2.96
CA VAL A 83 -10.22 -11.01 3.20
C VAL A 83 -10.76 -11.58 4.50
N ARG A 84 -11.37 -12.77 4.45
CA ARG A 84 -12.07 -13.36 5.60
C ARG A 84 -11.57 -14.75 5.93
N ARG A 85 -11.55 -15.07 7.22
CA ARG A 85 -11.34 -16.42 7.74
C ARG A 85 -11.98 -16.57 9.12
N ALA A 86 -12.84 -17.56 9.29
CA ALA A 86 -13.41 -17.96 10.59
C ALA A 86 -14.03 -16.80 11.40
N GLY A 87 -14.65 -15.83 10.72
CA GLY A 87 -15.30 -14.69 11.35
C GLY A 87 -14.38 -13.48 11.59
N GLU A 88 -13.11 -13.58 11.28
CA GLU A 88 -12.19 -12.45 11.24
C GLU A 88 -12.15 -11.86 9.82
N GLU A 89 -12.06 -10.55 9.73
CA GLU A 89 -11.99 -9.83 8.47
C GLU A 89 -10.85 -8.83 8.48
N VAL A 90 -10.12 -8.79 7.37
CA VAL A 90 -9.07 -7.81 7.08
C VAL A 90 -9.46 -7.08 5.80
N ALA A 91 -9.27 -5.78 5.77
CA ALA A 91 -9.49 -4.96 4.60
C ALA A 91 -8.16 -4.59 3.94
N VAL A 92 -8.14 -4.58 2.61
CA VAL A 92 -7.00 -4.10 1.82
C VAL A 92 -7.42 -2.83 1.09
N PHE A 93 -6.70 -1.77 1.35
CA PHE A 93 -6.91 -0.44 0.78
C PHE A 93 -5.79 -0.12 -0.21
N CYS A 94 -6.12 0.56 -1.32
CA CYS A 94 -5.13 1.04 -2.29
C CYS A 94 -5.50 2.45 -2.75
N THR A 95 -4.50 3.28 -3.05
CA THR A 95 -4.72 4.67 -3.49
C THR A 95 -5.27 4.77 -4.90
N GLU A 96 -4.92 3.84 -5.79
CA GLU A 96 -5.31 3.88 -7.21
C GLU A 96 -5.16 2.52 -7.89
N GLY A 97 -5.83 2.35 -9.01
CA GLY A 97 -5.70 1.23 -9.94
C GLY A 97 -6.95 0.36 -10.05
N ASP A 98 -7.02 -0.39 -11.13
CA ASP A 98 -8.07 -1.38 -11.37
C ASP A 98 -7.86 -2.60 -10.49
N CYS A 99 -8.88 -2.97 -9.74
CA CYS A 99 -8.84 -4.07 -8.78
C CYS A 99 -9.49 -5.33 -9.36
N THR A 100 -8.75 -6.43 -9.42
CA THR A 100 -9.25 -7.74 -9.85
C THR A 100 -8.80 -8.83 -8.90
N VAL A 101 -9.50 -9.98 -8.94
CA VAL A 101 -9.08 -11.20 -8.26
C VAL A 101 -8.85 -12.26 -9.32
N GLU A 102 -7.65 -12.83 -9.32
CA GLU A 102 -7.23 -13.87 -10.27
C GLU A 102 -6.92 -15.16 -9.52
N GLU A 103 -6.96 -16.29 -10.21
CA GLU A 103 -6.44 -17.55 -9.71
C GLU A 103 -4.93 -17.62 -9.96
N GLY A 104 -4.20 -18.07 -8.96
CA GLY A 104 -2.77 -18.31 -9.02
C GLY A 104 -2.42 -19.63 -8.33
N GLU A 105 -1.17 -20.01 -8.42
CA GLU A 105 -0.64 -21.21 -7.77
C GLU A 105 0.29 -20.81 -6.62
N CYS A 106 0.29 -21.60 -5.57
CA CYS A 106 1.24 -21.52 -4.47
C CYS A 106 1.68 -22.91 -4.02
N SER A 107 2.82 -22.98 -3.38
CA SER A 107 3.32 -24.20 -2.75
C SER A 107 3.54 -23.91 -1.27
N LEU A 108 2.64 -24.43 -0.44
CA LEU A 108 2.75 -24.33 1.02
C LEU A 108 3.62 -25.45 1.59
N ASP A 109 3.71 -26.58 0.87
CA ASP A 109 4.52 -27.74 1.21
C ASP A 109 5.42 -28.13 0.03
N TYR A 110 6.51 -28.83 0.35
CA TYR A 110 7.43 -29.32 -0.67
C TYR A 110 6.69 -30.22 -1.67
N ASN A 111 6.83 -29.88 -2.95
CA ASN A 111 6.27 -30.64 -4.08
C ASN A 111 4.74 -30.70 -4.15
N GLN A 112 4.03 -29.77 -3.48
CA GLN A 112 2.58 -29.66 -3.56
C GLN A 112 2.20 -28.28 -4.11
N LEU A 113 1.42 -28.26 -5.19
CA LEU A 113 0.81 -27.06 -5.73
C LEU A 113 -0.64 -26.96 -5.24
N SER A 114 -1.00 -25.80 -4.79
CA SER A 114 -2.37 -25.45 -4.39
C SER A 114 -2.82 -24.21 -5.15
N THR A 115 -4.07 -24.15 -5.51
CA THR A 115 -4.67 -22.94 -6.08
C THR A 115 -4.90 -21.93 -4.98
N GLN A 116 -4.54 -20.67 -5.22
CA GLN A 116 -4.83 -19.53 -4.36
C GLN A 116 -5.52 -18.42 -5.14
N ARG A 117 -6.19 -17.53 -4.43
CA ARG A 117 -6.68 -16.30 -5.01
C ARG A 117 -5.66 -15.18 -4.78
N VAL A 118 -5.41 -14.39 -5.82
CA VAL A 118 -4.46 -13.29 -5.82
C VAL A 118 -5.22 -12.00 -6.09
N ALA A 119 -5.14 -11.05 -5.16
CA ALA A 119 -5.63 -9.70 -5.39
C ALA A 119 -4.61 -8.94 -6.24
N LYS A 120 -5.09 -8.30 -7.30
CA LYS A 120 -4.28 -7.57 -8.26
C LYS A 120 -4.77 -6.16 -8.40
N VAL A 121 -3.87 -5.20 -8.24
CA VAL A 121 -4.13 -3.78 -8.49
C VAL A 121 -3.20 -3.31 -9.59
N ALA A 122 -3.75 -2.79 -10.69
CA ALA A 122 -2.99 -2.38 -11.86
C ALA A 122 -3.34 -0.94 -12.27
N SER A 123 -2.33 -0.11 -12.57
CA SER A 123 -2.52 1.22 -13.16
C SER A 123 -1.40 1.55 -14.14
N GLY A 124 -1.74 2.34 -15.17
CA GLY A 124 -0.76 2.89 -16.10
C GLY A 124 0.02 4.06 -15.46
N PHE A 125 1.28 4.22 -15.86
CA PHE A 125 2.09 5.37 -15.45
C PHE A 125 3.09 5.77 -16.54
N THR A 126 3.69 6.95 -16.39
CA THR A 126 4.79 7.42 -17.24
C THR A 126 5.96 7.83 -16.37
N ASP A 127 7.14 7.27 -16.65
CA ASP A 127 8.43 7.50 -16.01
C ASP A 127 8.51 7.05 -14.53
N SER A 128 7.55 7.40 -13.69
CA SER A 128 7.51 6.98 -12.28
C SER A 128 6.10 6.84 -11.75
N ALA A 129 5.94 5.92 -10.80
CA ALA A 129 4.70 5.76 -10.04
C ALA A 129 5.01 5.40 -8.59
N ALA A 130 4.10 5.76 -7.69
CA ALA A 130 4.09 5.33 -6.30
C ALA A 130 2.65 5.00 -5.89
N ARG A 131 2.40 3.75 -5.49
CA ARG A 131 1.11 3.28 -5.00
C ARG A 131 1.20 2.97 -3.54
N LEU A 132 0.40 3.64 -2.73
CA LEU A 132 0.19 3.25 -1.34
C LEU A 132 -0.86 2.15 -1.24
N TRP A 133 -0.64 1.28 -0.27
CA TRP A 133 -1.60 0.27 0.13
C TRP A 133 -1.55 0.06 1.64
N CYS A 134 -2.65 -0.40 2.20
CA CYS A 134 -2.77 -0.71 3.61
C CYS A 134 -3.57 -2.00 3.78
N VAL A 135 -3.08 -2.90 4.63
CA VAL A 135 -3.83 -4.07 5.10
C VAL A 135 -4.10 -3.87 6.58
N ALA A 136 -5.36 -3.84 6.94
CA ALA A 136 -5.76 -3.52 8.31
C ALA A 136 -6.97 -4.37 8.76
N PRO A 137 -7.10 -4.64 10.07
CA PRO A 137 -8.30 -5.27 10.62
C PRO A 137 -9.56 -4.48 10.27
N ALA A 138 -10.70 -5.15 10.11
CA ALA A 138 -11.99 -4.48 9.88
C ALA A 138 -12.26 -3.41 10.95
N GLY A 139 -12.86 -2.29 10.53
CA GLY A 139 -13.16 -1.14 11.39
C GLY A 139 -11.99 -0.17 11.63
N VAL A 140 -10.89 -0.36 10.94
CA VAL A 140 -9.83 0.66 10.79
C VAL A 140 -10.20 1.55 9.61
N ARG A 141 -10.14 2.86 9.81
CA ARG A 141 -10.39 3.86 8.77
C ARG A 141 -9.05 4.29 8.15
N VAL A 142 -8.97 4.30 6.83
CA VAL A 142 -7.78 4.70 6.08
C VAL A 142 -8.13 5.83 5.13
N GLU A 143 -7.42 6.93 5.25
CA GLU A 143 -7.61 8.14 4.46
C GLU A 143 -6.32 8.53 3.76
N ASP A 144 -6.44 9.16 2.61
CA ASP A 144 -5.30 9.82 1.99
C ASP A 144 -4.88 11.04 2.82
N ALA A 145 -3.58 11.30 2.90
CA ALA A 145 -3.05 12.45 3.62
C ALA A 145 -2.14 13.26 2.73
N GLN A 146 -2.38 14.57 2.66
CA GLN A 146 -1.57 15.46 1.86
C GLN A 146 -0.21 15.69 2.52
N VAL A 147 0.85 15.55 1.72
CA VAL A 147 2.21 15.97 2.10
C VAL A 147 2.47 17.37 1.56
N TRP A 148 2.99 18.26 2.40
CA TRP A 148 3.30 19.63 2.07
C TRP A 148 4.81 19.88 2.12
N ARG A 149 5.34 20.64 1.18
CA ARG A 149 6.70 21.18 1.22
C ARG A 149 6.65 22.58 1.80
N ASN A 150 7.49 22.87 2.80
CA ASN A 150 7.56 24.19 3.45
C ASN A 150 6.19 24.71 3.96
N ALA A 151 5.26 23.81 4.27
CA ALA A 151 3.92 24.08 4.82
C ALA A 151 2.90 24.72 3.88
N ASP A 152 3.23 25.06 2.64
CA ASP A 152 2.35 25.77 1.72
C ASP A 152 2.31 25.21 0.28
N GLU A 153 3.24 24.34 -0.09
CA GLU A 153 3.30 23.70 -1.40
C GLU A 153 2.89 22.22 -1.30
N ALA A 154 1.75 21.86 -1.90
CA ALA A 154 1.33 20.47 -1.99
C ALA A 154 2.33 19.64 -2.81
N VAL A 155 2.77 18.53 -2.26
CA VAL A 155 3.73 17.62 -2.91
C VAL A 155 2.98 16.59 -3.73
N GLY A 156 3.40 16.36 -4.98
CA GLY A 156 2.86 15.31 -5.82
C GLY A 156 3.15 13.92 -5.24
N ARG A 157 2.26 12.96 -5.51
CA ARG A 157 2.38 11.57 -5.02
C ARG A 157 3.62 10.85 -5.52
N ASP A 158 4.18 11.26 -6.65
CA ASP A 158 5.43 10.76 -7.22
C ASP A 158 6.67 11.16 -6.39
N LEU A 159 6.56 12.19 -5.55
CA LEU A 159 7.63 12.67 -4.68
C LEU A 159 7.46 12.23 -3.23
N ALA A 160 6.25 12.28 -2.71
CA ALA A 160 5.90 11.81 -1.37
C ALA A 160 4.41 11.48 -1.28
N SER A 161 4.09 10.44 -0.54
CA SER A 161 2.72 9.97 -0.34
C SER A 161 2.49 9.63 1.12
N ALA A 162 1.29 9.89 1.64
CA ALA A 162 0.96 9.58 3.03
C ALA A 162 -0.45 9.04 3.19
N LEU A 163 -0.64 8.25 4.25
CA LEU A 163 -1.93 7.77 4.73
C LEU A 163 -2.15 8.21 6.17
N ARG A 164 -3.38 8.55 6.49
CA ARG A 164 -3.88 8.71 7.84
C ARG A 164 -4.72 7.49 8.20
N ILE A 165 -4.41 6.86 9.31
CA ILE A 165 -5.03 5.61 9.75
C ILE A 165 -5.61 5.85 11.13
N THR A 166 -6.91 5.63 11.28
CA THR A 166 -7.61 5.74 12.56
C THR A 166 -8.07 4.35 12.98
N THR A 167 -7.61 3.89 14.12
CA THR A 167 -7.95 2.58 14.67
C THR A 167 -9.28 2.61 15.41
N ARG A 168 -9.82 1.44 15.77
CA ARG A 168 -11.10 1.33 16.49
C ARG A 168 -11.09 2.00 17.87
N ASP A 169 -9.94 2.05 18.53
CA ASP A 169 -9.79 2.71 19.83
C ASP A 169 -9.57 4.22 19.74
N GLY A 170 -9.57 4.77 18.49
CA GLY A 170 -9.38 6.18 18.20
C GLY A 170 -7.91 6.62 18.11
N SER A 171 -6.95 5.70 18.17
CA SER A 171 -5.55 6.02 17.89
C SER A 171 -5.39 6.44 16.43
N VAL A 172 -4.57 7.47 16.19
CA VAL A 172 -4.30 7.99 14.84
C VAL A 172 -2.83 7.84 14.50
N TYR A 173 -2.57 7.25 13.36
CA TYR A 173 -1.23 7.15 12.76
C TYR A 173 -1.21 7.91 11.44
N THR A 174 -0.16 8.69 11.20
CA THR A 174 0.13 9.25 9.89
C THR A 174 1.42 8.64 9.39
N VAL A 175 1.34 7.91 8.28
CA VAL A 175 2.47 7.20 7.68
C VAL A 175 2.79 7.86 6.35
N ALA A 176 4.01 8.38 6.20
CA ALA A 176 4.47 9.00 4.97
C ALA A 176 5.67 8.24 4.39
N PHE A 177 5.62 8.04 3.08
CA PHE A 177 6.73 7.51 2.28
C PHE A 177 7.27 8.61 1.39
N PHE A 178 8.58 8.83 1.46
CA PHE A 178 9.29 9.77 0.61
C PHE A 178 9.99 9.00 -0.50
N HIS A 179 9.81 9.47 -1.73
CA HIS A 179 10.30 8.85 -2.92
C HIS A 179 11.60 9.52 -3.42
N ARG A 180 11.82 9.50 -4.70
CA ARG A 180 13.05 9.82 -5.39
C ARG A 180 13.73 11.16 -5.01
N GLU A 181 12.97 12.23 -4.73
CA GLU A 181 13.55 13.55 -4.48
C GLU A 181 13.78 13.91 -3.02
N ALA A 182 13.31 13.09 -2.08
CA ALA A 182 13.48 13.38 -0.65
C ALA A 182 14.95 13.46 -0.23
N TYR A 183 15.85 12.88 -1.02
CA TYR A 183 17.29 12.85 -0.75
C TYR A 183 18.07 14.00 -1.32
N SER A 184 17.47 14.88 -2.11
CA SER A 184 18.15 16.03 -2.74
C SER A 184 18.04 17.31 -1.89
N GLY A 185 18.88 17.46 -0.89
CA GLY A 185 19.00 18.68 -0.07
C GLY A 185 18.13 18.69 1.20
N VAL A 186 18.24 19.75 1.99
CA VAL A 186 17.43 19.94 3.22
C VAL A 186 16.05 20.44 2.82
N LYS A 187 15.03 19.61 3.04
CA LYS A 187 13.63 19.95 2.80
C LYS A 187 12.84 19.76 4.08
N ALA A 188 11.95 20.70 4.37
CA ALA A 188 10.96 20.54 5.43
C ALA A 188 9.65 20.02 4.82
N PHE A 189 9.12 18.93 5.36
CA PHE A 189 7.82 18.41 4.99
C PHE A 189 6.87 18.54 6.17
N ALA A 190 5.63 18.86 5.89
CA ALA A 190 4.54 18.87 6.84
C ALA A 190 3.47 17.86 6.39
N LEU A 191 2.80 17.25 7.36
CA LEU A 191 1.69 16.34 7.12
C LEU A 191 0.40 17.00 7.59
N GLU A 192 -0.65 16.89 6.81
CA GLU A 192 -1.96 17.40 7.17
C GLU A 192 -2.46 16.78 8.48
N GLY A 193 -2.93 17.63 9.40
CA GLY A 193 -3.47 17.19 10.68
C GLY A 193 -2.44 16.71 11.71
N VAL A 194 -1.15 16.91 11.47
CA VAL A 194 -0.07 16.67 12.45
C VAL A 194 0.46 18.01 12.92
N SER A 195 0.23 18.32 14.20
CA SER A 195 0.70 19.56 14.88
C SER A 195 1.99 19.30 15.66
#